data_1051cb309663cba4ad4b7081a3862a7a
#
_entry.id   1051cb309663cba4ad4b7081a3862a7a
#
_cell.length_a   1.000
_cell.length_b   1.000
_cell.length_c   1.000
_cell.angle_alpha   90.00
_cell.angle_beta   90.00
_cell.angle_gamma   90.00
#
_symmetry.space_group_name_H-M   'P 1'
#
loop_
_entity.id
_entity.type
_entity.pdbx_description
1 polymer ?
#
loop_
_entity_poly.entity_id
_entity_poly.type
_entity_poly.pdbx_seq_one_letter_code
_entity_poly.pdbx_strand_id
1 'polypeptide(L)'
;LLHSSVGSVRSSIMFIPSMVHSLHNFALLHTGGCKMGERTISAHRYAFSEFGVEIETKNNKYVVFSKKLHPANIVMYEASDTATENAIMMAALIPGITEISFATPNYQVQEVCFFLDKLGVKIEGIGTTTLKIHGVREINKNIEYYNSEDPIESMMFISAAVTTSSKLTVKRCPIDFLSLELIKLKAMGLKYKISKKYIAKNGYTKLVDITIY
;
A
#
# COMPACT_ATOMS: atom_id res chain seq x y z
N LEU A 1 -21.24 7.11 2.60
CA LEU A 1 -20.39 7.37 3.79
C LEU A 1 -20.25 8.88 4.01
N LEU A 2 -21.22 9.46 4.74
CA LEU A 2 -21.27 10.92 5.02
C LEU A 2 -20.98 11.25 6.49
N HIS A 3 -20.46 10.30 7.27
CA HIS A 3 -20.07 10.55 8.66
C HIS A 3 -18.82 11.46 8.70
N SER A 4 -18.78 12.42 9.61
CA SER A 4 -17.70 13.42 9.72
C SER A 4 -16.30 12.80 9.86
N SER A 5 -16.18 11.66 10.54
CA SER A 5 -14.92 10.93 10.68
C SER A 5 -14.35 10.43 9.36
N VAL A 6 -15.16 10.17 8.33
CA VAL A 6 -14.70 9.83 6.98
C VAL A 6 -13.98 11.01 6.34
N GLY A 7 -14.49 12.23 6.55
CA GLY A 7 -13.86 13.47 6.08
C GLY A 7 -12.63 13.91 6.87
N SER A 8 -12.33 13.31 8.02
CA SER A 8 -11.19 13.70 8.86
C SER A 8 -9.88 13.02 8.49
N VAL A 9 -9.91 11.89 7.77
CA VAL A 9 -8.73 11.11 7.39
C VAL A 9 -8.65 10.90 5.88
N ARG A 10 -7.43 10.96 5.34
CA ARG A 10 -7.22 10.79 3.89
C ARG A 10 -7.42 9.35 3.44
N SER A 11 -7.09 8.39 4.28
CA SER A 11 -7.22 6.96 3.98
C SER A 11 -8.67 6.51 3.70
N SER A 12 -9.66 7.38 3.95
CA SER A 12 -11.06 7.09 3.58
C SER A 12 -11.25 6.81 2.10
N ILE A 13 -10.36 7.31 1.22
CA ILE A 13 -10.39 7.01 -0.21
C ILE A 13 -10.14 5.51 -0.49
N MET A 14 -9.49 4.80 0.43
CA MET A 14 -9.21 3.37 0.33
C MET A 14 -10.46 2.48 0.44
N PHE A 15 -11.60 3.04 0.87
CA PHE A 15 -12.88 2.33 0.86
C PHE A 15 -13.52 2.23 -0.53
N ILE A 16 -13.12 3.08 -1.49
CA ILE A 16 -13.75 3.12 -2.82
C ILE A 16 -13.70 1.75 -3.52
N PRO A 17 -12.56 1.03 -3.60
CA PRO A 17 -12.51 -0.27 -4.27
C PRO A 17 -13.54 -1.27 -3.74
N SER A 18 -13.60 -1.46 -2.43
CA SER A 18 -14.53 -2.43 -1.84
C SER A 18 -15.99 -2.00 -1.99
N MET A 19 -16.27 -0.69 -1.94
CA MET A 19 -17.63 -0.18 -2.10
C MET A 19 -18.16 -0.29 -3.53
N VAL A 20 -17.32 -0.05 -4.53
CA VAL A 20 -17.69 -0.11 -5.95
C VAL A 20 -18.18 -1.50 -6.35
N HIS A 21 -17.61 -2.56 -5.77
CA HIS A 21 -18.05 -3.94 -6.03
C HIS A 21 -19.45 -4.25 -5.48
N SER A 22 -19.92 -3.46 -4.52
CA SER A 22 -21.24 -3.66 -3.89
C SER A 22 -22.25 -2.57 -4.25
N LEU A 23 -21.78 -1.37 -4.54
CA LEU A 23 -22.60 -0.18 -4.76
C LEU A 23 -22.20 0.47 -6.09
N HIS A 24 -23.17 0.64 -6.99
CA HIS A 24 -22.92 1.30 -8.28
C HIS A 24 -22.77 2.82 -8.17
N ASN A 25 -23.46 3.44 -7.22
CA ASN A 25 -23.44 4.88 -6.97
C ASN A 25 -23.40 5.16 -5.47
N PHE A 26 -22.45 5.98 -5.05
CA PHE A 26 -22.35 6.42 -3.67
C PHE A 26 -21.59 7.74 -3.56
N ALA A 27 -21.64 8.36 -2.39
CA ALA A 27 -20.87 9.55 -2.10
C ALA A 27 -20.01 9.35 -0.85
N LEU A 28 -18.77 9.84 -0.92
CA LEU A 28 -17.85 10.00 0.21
C LEU A 28 -17.67 11.48 0.51
N LEU A 29 -17.50 11.84 1.79
CA LEU A 29 -17.00 13.17 2.10
C LEU A 29 -15.61 13.37 1.51
N HIS A 30 -15.32 14.60 1.09
CA HIS A 30 -13.97 14.97 0.67
C HIS A 30 -12.96 14.57 1.77
N THR A 31 -11.93 13.81 1.39
CA THR A 31 -10.99 13.27 2.37
C THR A 31 -10.13 14.37 2.98
N GLY A 32 -10.09 14.42 4.30
CA GLY A 32 -9.23 15.31 5.06
C GLY A 32 -7.78 14.87 5.11
N GLY A 33 -7.13 15.14 6.21
CA GLY A 33 -5.75 14.76 6.51
C GLY A 33 -4.87 15.95 6.84
N CYS A 34 -3.55 15.74 6.90
CA CYS A 34 -2.59 16.80 7.23
C CYS A 34 -2.67 17.96 6.22
N LYS A 35 -2.67 19.18 6.72
CA LYS A 35 -2.65 20.41 5.92
C LYS A 35 -1.24 20.69 5.38
N MET A 36 -0.75 19.83 4.51
CA MET A 36 0.58 19.94 3.88
C MET A 36 0.47 20.35 2.39
N GLY A 37 -0.40 21.34 2.10
CA GLY A 37 -0.70 21.80 0.75
C GLY A 37 -1.88 21.07 0.10
N GLU A 38 -2.20 21.45 -1.14
CA GLU A 38 -3.25 20.77 -1.92
C GLU A 38 -2.78 19.37 -2.35
N ARG A 39 -3.51 18.36 -1.91
CA ARG A 39 -3.27 16.96 -2.30
C ARG A 39 -4.44 16.46 -3.12
N THR A 40 -4.27 16.46 -4.44
CA THR A 40 -5.29 15.97 -5.36
C THR A 40 -5.52 14.46 -5.20
N ILE A 41 -6.60 13.95 -5.79
CA ILE A 41 -6.88 12.52 -5.95
C ILE A 41 -6.77 12.09 -7.42
N SER A 42 -6.03 12.86 -8.22
CA SER A 42 -5.94 12.64 -9.68
C SER A 42 -5.43 11.26 -10.03
N ALA A 43 -4.39 10.76 -9.34
CA ALA A 43 -3.86 9.43 -9.56
C ALA A 43 -4.90 8.32 -9.29
N HIS A 44 -5.70 8.50 -8.24
CA HIS A 44 -6.80 7.57 -7.93
C HIS A 44 -7.90 7.61 -9.00
N ARG A 45 -8.31 8.83 -9.41
CA ARG A 45 -9.32 9.00 -10.47
C ARG A 45 -8.91 8.34 -11.77
N TYR A 46 -7.66 8.58 -12.17
CA TYR A 46 -7.10 7.98 -13.36
C TYR A 46 -7.14 6.45 -13.29
N ALA A 47 -6.61 5.87 -12.21
CA ALA A 47 -6.61 4.42 -12.04
C ALA A 47 -8.03 3.84 -12.02
N PHE A 48 -8.99 4.50 -11.36
CA PHE A 48 -10.37 4.03 -11.30
C PHE A 48 -11.09 4.15 -12.65
N SER A 49 -10.80 5.19 -13.44
CA SER A 49 -11.41 5.36 -14.75
C SER A 49 -11.10 4.21 -15.71
N GLU A 50 -9.89 3.64 -15.60
CA GLU A 50 -9.48 2.48 -16.39
C GLU A 50 -10.28 1.21 -16.07
N PHE A 51 -10.92 1.14 -14.90
CA PHE A 51 -11.84 0.05 -14.52
C PHE A 51 -13.32 0.33 -14.84
N GLY A 52 -13.64 1.51 -15.38
CA GLY A 52 -15.02 1.95 -15.61
C GLY A 52 -15.68 2.64 -14.41
N VAL A 53 -14.89 3.24 -13.52
CA VAL A 53 -15.36 4.00 -12.36
C VAL A 53 -15.06 5.48 -12.54
N GLU A 54 -16.07 6.31 -12.42
CA GLU A 54 -15.95 7.76 -12.50
C GLU A 54 -16.10 8.39 -11.10
N ILE A 55 -15.30 9.39 -10.80
CA ILE A 55 -15.36 10.15 -9.55
C ILE A 55 -15.47 11.63 -9.85
N GLU A 56 -16.58 12.25 -9.44
CA GLU A 56 -16.78 13.69 -9.52
C GLU A 56 -16.64 14.34 -8.13
N THR A 57 -16.16 15.59 -8.09
CA THR A 57 -16.18 16.37 -6.85
C THR A 57 -17.36 17.35 -6.93
N LYS A 58 -18.33 17.17 -6.05
CA LYS A 58 -19.52 18.04 -5.92
C LYS A 58 -19.79 18.34 -4.45
N ASN A 59 -19.97 19.61 -4.11
CA ASN A 59 -20.38 20.03 -2.75
C ASN A 59 -19.52 19.41 -1.63
N ASN A 60 -18.21 19.47 -1.76
CA ASN A 60 -17.24 18.91 -0.82
C ASN A 60 -17.39 17.37 -0.61
N LYS A 61 -17.83 16.66 -1.66
CA LYS A 61 -17.98 15.19 -1.67
C LYS A 61 -17.38 14.64 -2.94
N TYR A 62 -16.88 13.43 -2.85
CA TYR A 62 -16.58 12.57 -4.00
C TYR A 62 -17.85 11.77 -4.32
N VAL A 63 -18.41 11.97 -5.49
CA VAL A 63 -19.54 11.21 -6.01
C VAL A 63 -18.96 10.18 -6.96
N VAL A 64 -19.14 8.92 -6.62
CA VAL A 64 -18.56 7.77 -7.33
C VAL A 64 -19.66 7.09 -8.12
N PHE A 65 -19.40 6.85 -9.39
CA PHE A 65 -20.27 6.12 -10.31
C PHE A 65 -19.50 4.97 -10.92
N SER A 66 -20.03 3.76 -10.84
CA SER A 66 -19.47 2.62 -11.59
C SER A 66 -20.39 2.21 -12.72
N LYS A 67 -19.79 2.05 -13.90
CA LYS A 67 -20.36 1.36 -15.06
C LYS A 67 -20.06 -0.14 -14.91
N LYS A 68 -20.07 -0.87 -16.02
CA LYS A 68 -19.61 -2.27 -16.01
C LYS A 68 -18.12 -2.32 -15.72
N LEU A 69 -17.74 -2.87 -14.57
CA LEU A 69 -16.34 -3.10 -14.21
C LEU A 69 -15.70 -4.09 -15.17
N HIS A 70 -14.45 -3.85 -15.53
CA HIS A 70 -13.65 -4.70 -16.41
C HIS A 70 -12.16 -4.67 -16.02
N PRO A 71 -11.41 -5.75 -16.29
CA PRO A 71 -9.97 -5.74 -16.12
C PRO A 71 -9.32 -4.73 -17.08
N ALA A 72 -8.16 -4.20 -16.72
CA ALA A 72 -7.53 -3.12 -17.46
C ALA A 72 -6.00 -3.28 -17.55
N ASN A 73 -5.39 -2.59 -18.52
CA ASN A 73 -3.95 -2.36 -18.57
C ASN A 73 -3.71 -0.90 -18.18
N ILE A 74 -3.16 -0.69 -16.99
CA ILE A 74 -3.03 0.62 -16.36
C ILE A 74 -1.57 1.04 -16.34
N VAL A 75 -1.30 2.24 -16.82
CA VAL A 75 -0.04 2.94 -16.54
C VAL A 75 -0.32 3.95 -15.46
N MET A 76 0.24 3.78 -14.26
CA MET A 76 -0.05 4.70 -13.15
C MET A 76 0.31 6.13 -13.49
N TYR A 77 -0.58 7.08 -13.20
CA TYR A 77 -0.40 8.51 -13.50
C TYR A 77 0.80 9.12 -12.77
N GLU A 78 1.11 8.62 -11.59
CA GLU A 78 2.27 8.99 -10.77
C GLU A 78 2.65 7.83 -9.84
N ALA A 79 3.87 7.83 -9.32
CA ALA A 79 4.31 6.89 -8.29
C ALA A 79 3.62 7.23 -6.96
N SER A 80 2.48 6.60 -6.71
CA SER A 80 1.65 6.81 -5.52
C SER A 80 1.31 5.47 -4.89
N ASP A 81 1.69 5.27 -3.61
CA ASP A 81 1.41 4.04 -2.87
C ASP A 81 -0.09 3.79 -2.81
N THR A 82 -0.85 4.75 -2.29
CA THR A 82 -2.30 4.58 -2.07
C THR A 82 -3.11 4.47 -3.37
N ALA A 83 -2.67 5.08 -4.47
CA ALA A 83 -3.33 4.90 -5.75
C ALA A 83 -3.02 3.52 -6.33
N THR A 84 -1.80 3.00 -6.17
CA THR A 84 -1.42 1.64 -6.54
C THR A 84 -2.20 0.61 -5.72
N GLU A 85 -2.27 0.78 -4.39
CA GLU A 85 -3.06 -0.08 -3.50
C GLU A 85 -4.55 -0.12 -3.90
N ASN A 86 -5.13 1.05 -4.20
CA ASN A 86 -6.51 1.13 -4.67
C ASN A 86 -6.71 0.40 -6.00
N ALA A 87 -5.78 0.52 -6.96
CA ALA A 87 -5.85 -0.20 -8.23
C ALA A 87 -5.77 -1.73 -8.03
N ILE A 88 -4.88 -2.18 -7.14
CA ILE A 88 -4.74 -3.60 -6.78
C ILE A 88 -6.04 -4.13 -6.15
N MET A 89 -6.58 -3.42 -5.15
CA MET A 89 -7.81 -3.81 -4.47
C MET A 89 -9.02 -3.82 -5.43
N MET A 90 -9.08 -2.86 -6.36
CA MET A 90 -10.11 -2.83 -7.39
C MET A 90 -10.00 -4.06 -8.30
N ALA A 91 -8.80 -4.37 -8.81
CA ALA A 91 -8.54 -5.48 -9.70
C ALA A 91 -8.83 -6.84 -9.06
N ALA A 92 -8.67 -6.97 -7.74
CA ALA A 92 -8.77 -8.24 -7.01
C ALA A 92 -10.12 -8.95 -7.20
N LEU A 93 -11.23 -8.19 -7.33
CA LEU A 93 -12.59 -8.72 -7.49
C LEU A 93 -13.17 -8.50 -8.90
N ILE A 94 -12.33 -8.18 -9.88
CA ILE A 94 -12.73 -8.10 -11.30
C ILE A 94 -12.18 -9.32 -12.03
N PRO A 95 -13.01 -10.29 -12.42
CA PRO A 95 -12.55 -11.50 -13.10
C PRO A 95 -11.77 -11.16 -14.39
N GLY A 96 -10.58 -11.73 -14.52
CA GLY A 96 -9.68 -11.48 -15.63
C GLY A 96 -8.29 -11.07 -15.15
N ILE A 97 -7.48 -10.56 -16.07
CA ILE A 97 -6.12 -10.14 -15.77
C ILE A 97 -6.03 -8.62 -15.90
N THR A 98 -5.63 -7.97 -14.83
CA THR A 98 -5.26 -6.54 -14.83
C THR A 98 -3.74 -6.44 -14.73
N GLU A 99 -3.15 -5.64 -15.60
CA GLU A 99 -1.74 -5.30 -15.53
C GLU A 99 -1.57 -3.83 -15.12
N ILE A 100 -0.74 -3.58 -14.10
CA ILE A 100 -0.45 -2.25 -13.59
C ILE A 100 1.04 -1.98 -13.80
N SER A 101 1.35 -1.04 -14.67
CA SER A 101 2.71 -0.55 -14.91
C SER A 101 2.98 0.73 -14.11
N PHE A 102 4.25 0.99 -13.74
CA PHE A 102 4.68 2.08 -12.86
C PHE A 102 4.03 2.04 -11.48
N ALA A 103 3.66 0.84 -11.01
CA ALA A 103 3.27 0.59 -9.63
C ALA A 103 4.43 0.93 -8.68
N THR A 104 4.12 1.44 -7.49
CA THR A 104 5.16 1.62 -6.47
C THR A 104 5.51 0.28 -5.83
N PRO A 105 6.82 -0.06 -5.74
CA PRO A 105 7.28 -1.31 -5.12
C PRO A 105 7.47 -1.16 -3.60
N ASN A 106 6.74 -0.25 -2.94
CA ASN A 106 6.92 0.07 -1.53
C ASN A 106 6.34 -1.04 -0.63
N TYR A 107 6.73 -1.06 0.64
CA TYR A 107 6.34 -2.10 1.58
C TYR A 107 4.83 -2.17 1.82
N GLN A 108 4.12 -1.02 1.86
CA GLN A 108 2.67 -0.99 2.01
C GLN A 108 1.95 -1.68 0.84
N VAL A 109 2.39 -1.40 -0.38
CA VAL A 109 1.84 -2.01 -1.60
C VAL A 109 2.09 -3.52 -1.61
N GLN A 110 3.30 -3.94 -1.22
CA GLN A 110 3.62 -5.36 -1.12
C GLN A 110 2.76 -6.05 -0.06
N GLU A 111 2.50 -5.40 1.08
CA GLU A 111 1.67 -5.94 2.16
C GLU A 111 0.23 -6.16 1.71
N VAL A 112 -0.36 -5.24 0.93
CA VAL A 112 -1.67 -5.43 0.31
C VAL A 112 -1.65 -6.63 -0.64
N CYS A 113 -0.59 -6.78 -1.44
CA CYS A 113 -0.43 -7.93 -2.33
C CYS A 113 -0.34 -9.25 -1.55
N PHE A 114 0.44 -9.31 -0.47
CA PHE A 114 0.58 -10.50 0.36
C PHE A 114 -0.74 -10.89 1.04
N PHE A 115 -1.49 -9.91 1.53
CA PHE A 115 -2.80 -10.13 2.10
C PHE A 115 -3.78 -10.72 1.09
N LEU A 116 -3.85 -10.14 -0.11
CA LEU A 116 -4.71 -10.62 -1.19
C LEU A 116 -4.29 -12.00 -1.71
N ASP A 117 -2.98 -12.28 -1.77
CA ASP A 117 -2.46 -13.61 -2.14
C ASP A 117 -2.91 -14.69 -1.13
N LYS A 118 -2.87 -14.38 0.17
CA LYS A 118 -3.43 -15.26 1.22
C LYS A 118 -4.93 -15.50 1.04
N LEU A 119 -5.66 -14.50 0.57
CA LEU A 119 -7.09 -14.61 0.25
C LEU A 119 -7.36 -15.39 -1.04
N GLY A 120 -6.33 -15.70 -1.83
CA GLY A 120 -6.41 -16.53 -3.04
C GLY A 120 -6.42 -15.72 -4.34
N VAL A 121 -6.13 -14.44 -4.30
CA VAL A 121 -5.91 -13.61 -5.50
C VAL A 121 -4.46 -13.75 -5.94
N LYS A 122 -4.20 -14.39 -7.07
CA LYS A 122 -2.84 -14.54 -7.60
C LYS A 122 -2.34 -13.19 -8.09
N ILE A 123 -1.16 -12.77 -7.60
CA ILE A 123 -0.49 -11.53 -8.01
C ILE A 123 0.96 -11.85 -8.40
N GLU A 124 1.34 -11.47 -9.62
CA GLU A 124 2.70 -11.60 -10.12
C GLU A 124 3.41 -10.24 -10.11
N GLY A 125 4.73 -10.25 -9.95
CA GLY A 125 5.55 -9.03 -9.95
C GLY A 125 5.58 -8.27 -8.63
N ILE A 126 5.17 -8.86 -7.52
CA ILE A 126 5.20 -8.19 -6.19
C ILE A 126 6.62 -7.67 -5.90
N GLY A 127 6.71 -6.40 -5.50
CA GLY A 127 7.98 -5.72 -5.24
C GLY A 127 8.66 -5.17 -6.49
N THR A 128 8.00 -5.21 -7.64
CA THR A 128 8.46 -4.57 -8.89
C THR A 128 7.52 -3.42 -9.30
N THR A 129 7.88 -2.71 -10.35
CA THR A 129 7.06 -1.62 -10.92
C THR A 129 5.97 -2.12 -11.88
N THR A 130 5.87 -3.42 -12.09
CA THR A 130 4.81 -4.01 -12.92
C THR A 130 4.15 -5.16 -12.17
N LEU A 131 2.87 -5.03 -11.94
CA LEU A 131 2.03 -6.01 -11.26
C LEU A 131 1.03 -6.61 -12.22
N LYS A 132 0.80 -7.93 -12.11
CA LYS A 132 -0.25 -8.62 -12.85
C LYS A 132 -1.19 -9.30 -11.86
N ILE A 133 -2.42 -8.84 -11.78
CA ILE A 133 -3.43 -9.28 -10.83
C ILE A 133 -4.42 -10.18 -11.56
N HIS A 134 -4.56 -11.42 -11.10
CA HIS A 134 -5.57 -12.36 -11.57
C HIS A 134 -6.81 -12.24 -10.70
N GLY A 135 -7.69 -11.32 -11.08
CA GLY A 135 -8.90 -11.02 -10.33
C GLY A 135 -9.88 -12.19 -10.29
N VAL A 136 -10.54 -12.35 -9.15
CA VAL A 136 -11.50 -13.42 -8.88
C VAL A 136 -12.92 -12.87 -8.81
N ARG A 137 -13.93 -13.74 -8.98
CA ARG A 137 -15.35 -13.32 -8.87
C ARG A 137 -15.76 -13.02 -7.44
N GLU A 138 -15.22 -13.76 -6.49
CA GLU A 138 -15.50 -13.63 -5.07
C GLU A 138 -14.31 -14.11 -4.23
N ILE A 139 -14.20 -13.58 -3.05
CA ILE A 139 -13.25 -14.04 -2.02
C ILE A 139 -14.08 -14.63 -0.90
N ASN A 140 -14.08 -15.95 -0.80
CA ASN A 140 -14.79 -16.71 0.23
C ASN A 140 -13.79 -17.55 1.03
N LYS A 141 -12.90 -16.88 1.76
CA LYS A 141 -11.82 -17.51 2.50
C LYS A 141 -11.63 -16.84 3.86
N ASN A 142 -11.72 -17.61 4.93
CA ASN A 142 -11.35 -17.17 6.27
C ASN A 142 -9.85 -17.36 6.46
N ILE A 143 -9.15 -16.30 6.83
CA ILE A 143 -7.72 -16.33 7.10
C ILE A 143 -7.39 -15.61 8.40
N GLU A 144 -6.32 -16.05 9.05
CA GLU A 144 -5.60 -15.28 10.03
C GLU A 144 -4.39 -14.66 9.35
N TYR A 145 -4.22 -13.34 9.47
CA TYR A 145 -3.14 -12.61 8.84
C TYR A 145 -2.43 -11.71 9.85
N TYR A 146 -1.11 -11.71 9.79
CA TYR A 146 -0.25 -10.87 10.60
C TYR A 146 0.45 -9.87 9.69
N ASN A 147 0.21 -8.58 9.90
CA ASN A 147 0.94 -7.55 9.19
C ASN A 147 2.44 -7.66 9.46
N SER A 148 3.24 -7.30 8.47
CA SER A 148 4.69 -7.21 8.64
C SER A 148 5.08 -6.05 9.55
N GLU A 149 6.31 -6.09 9.99
CA GLU A 149 6.94 -5.02 10.74
C GLU A 149 7.13 -3.77 9.89
N ASP A 150 6.97 -2.60 10.51
CA ASP A 150 7.10 -1.31 9.83
C ASP A 150 8.58 -0.89 9.73
N PRO A 151 9.11 -0.69 8.49
CA PRO A 151 10.48 -0.20 8.30
C PRO A 151 10.66 1.24 8.82
N ILE A 152 9.60 2.06 8.83
CA ILE A 152 9.66 3.44 9.35
C ILE A 152 9.88 3.41 10.87
N GLU A 153 9.17 2.54 11.58
CA GLU A 153 9.38 2.36 13.02
C GLU A 153 10.80 1.85 13.31
N SER A 154 11.29 0.88 12.53
CA SER A 154 12.66 0.40 12.64
C SER A 154 13.68 1.52 12.45
N MET A 155 13.49 2.38 11.43
CA MET A 155 14.38 3.52 11.17
C MET A 155 14.28 4.60 12.24
N MET A 156 13.12 4.80 12.86
CA MET A 156 12.97 5.73 13.99
C MET A 156 13.89 5.33 15.16
N PHE A 157 13.89 4.05 15.55
CA PHE A 157 14.77 3.56 16.62
C PHE A 157 16.25 3.59 16.22
N ILE A 158 16.59 3.24 14.98
CA ILE A 158 17.95 3.33 14.46
C ILE A 158 18.44 4.79 14.52
N SER A 159 17.63 5.74 14.04
CA SER A 159 17.96 7.16 14.05
C SER A 159 18.12 7.71 15.46
N ALA A 160 17.25 7.30 16.39
CA ALA A 160 17.38 7.68 17.80
C ALA A 160 18.69 7.17 18.41
N ALA A 161 19.07 5.92 18.15
CA ALA A 161 20.33 5.36 18.63
C ALA A 161 21.55 6.10 18.06
N VAL A 162 21.52 6.43 16.76
CA VAL A 162 22.61 7.17 16.09
C VAL A 162 22.77 8.58 16.67
N THR A 163 21.66 9.33 16.80
CA THR A 163 21.71 10.73 17.27
C THR A 163 22.07 10.86 18.75
N THR A 164 21.80 9.83 19.55
CA THR A 164 22.16 9.80 20.98
C THR A 164 23.48 9.06 21.25
N SER A 165 24.17 8.58 20.21
CA SER A 165 25.40 7.77 20.34
C SER A 165 25.21 6.56 21.27
N SER A 166 24.05 5.92 21.17
CA SER A 166 23.67 4.82 22.07
C SER A 166 23.82 3.47 21.39
N LYS A 167 24.18 2.46 22.17
CA LYS A 167 24.11 1.07 21.72
C LYS A 167 22.67 0.56 21.82
N LEU A 168 22.12 0.08 20.69
CA LEU A 168 20.75 -0.43 20.62
C LEU A 168 20.68 -1.65 19.69
N THR A 169 19.84 -2.62 20.05
CA THR A 169 19.43 -3.69 19.12
C THR A 169 17.96 -3.53 18.79
N VAL A 170 17.68 -3.18 17.54
CA VAL A 170 16.32 -3.16 16.98
C VAL A 170 16.03 -4.55 16.41
N LYS A 171 15.02 -5.20 16.97
CA LYS A 171 14.64 -6.56 16.54
C LYS A 171 13.59 -6.49 15.43
N ARG A 172 13.54 -7.55 14.62
CA ARG A 172 12.50 -7.77 13.62
C ARG A 172 12.44 -6.68 12.54
N CYS A 173 13.61 -6.18 12.10
CA CYS A 173 13.69 -5.15 11.06
C CYS A 173 13.44 -5.75 9.67
N PRO A 174 12.51 -5.22 8.85
CA PRO A 174 12.24 -5.69 7.49
C PRO A 174 13.35 -5.23 6.54
N ILE A 175 14.40 -6.03 6.44
CA ILE A 175 15.70 -5.64 5.87
C ILE A 175 15.65 -5.19 4.41
N ASP A 176 14.77 -5.78 3.61
CA ASP A 176 14.69 -5.47 2.18
C ASP A 176 14.25 -4.00 1.96
N PHE A 177 13.53 -3.40 2.92
CA PHE A 177 13.08 -2.00 2.90
C PHE A 177 13.99 -1.01 3.67
N LEU A 178 15.09 -1.49 4.25
CA LEU A 178 16.04 -0.67 5.02
C LEU A 178 17.41 -0.58 4.34
N SER A 179 17.61 -1.31 3.26
CA SER A 179 18.93 -1.45 2.63
C SER A 179 19.51 -0.13 2.14
N LEU A 180 18.68 0.75 1.59
CA LEU A 180 19.11 2.07 1.08
C LEU A 180 19.55 3.00 2.22
N GLU A 181 18.78 3.08 3.28
CA GLU A 181 19.05 3.91 4.47
C GLU A 181 20.31 3.42 5.17
N LEU A 182 20.44 2.11 5.34
CA LEU A 182 21.61 1.51 5.98
C LEU A 182 22.89 1.73 5.17
N ILE A 183 22.85 1.71 3.83
CA ILE A 183 24.01 2.04 2.98
C ILE A 183 24.43 3.49 3.20
N LYS A 184 23.48 4.43 3.25
CA LYS A 184 23.76 5.86 3.48
C LYS A 184 24.34 6.09 4.88
N LEU A 185 23.73 5.53 5.90
CA LEU A 185 24.22 5.63 7.29
C LEU A 185 25.61 5.00 7.44
N LYS A 186 25.88 3.88 6.77
CA LYS A 186 27.21 3.27 6.75
C LYS A 186 28.26 4.18 6.11
N ALA A 187 27.90 4.84 5.00
CA ALA A 187 28.78 5.83 4.35
C ALA A 187 29.07 7.04 5.27
N MET A 188 28.14 7.40 6.16
CA MET A 188 28.31 8.42 7.20
C MET A 188 29.10 7.93 8.41
N GLY A 189 29.53 6.66 8.45
CA GLY A 189 30.36 6.10 9.52
C GLY A 189 29.62 5.23 10.54
N LEU A 190 28.31 4.97 10.33
CA LEU A 190 27.56 4.09 11.25
C LEU A 190 28.17 2.67 11.26
N LYS A 191 28.44 2.18 12.46
CA LYS A 191 28.84 0.79 12.71
C LYS A 191 27.65 -0.01 13.23
N TYR A 192 27.31 -1.08 12.52
CA TYR A 192 26.22 -1.97 12.92
C TYR A 192 26.48 -3.42 12.55
N LYS A 193 25.79 -4.35 13.20
CA LYS A 193 25.73 -5.77 12.85
C LYS A 193 24.30 -6.18 12.54
N ILE A 194 24.17 -7.12 11.63
CA ILE A 194 22.89 -7.73 11.21
C ILE A 194 22.90 -9.21 11.60
N SER A 195 21.81 -9.70 12.17
CA SER A 195 21.60 -11.12 12.48
C SER A 195 21.45 -11.96 11.21
N LYS A 196 21.31 -13.28 11.34
CA LYS A 196 20.79 -14.13 10.26
C LYS A 196 19.37 -13.70 9.91
N LYS A 197 19.01 -13.79 8.61
CA LYS A 197 17.66 -13.54 8.12
C LYS A 197 16.70 -14.61 8.61
N TYR A 198 15.47 -14.19 8.95
CA TYR A 198 14.34 -15.06 9.24
C TYR A 198 13.06 -14.49 8.64
N ILE A 199 11.98 -15.28 8.60
CA ILE A 199 10.73 -14.88 7.95
C ILE A 199 9.73 -14.35 9.00
N ALA A 200 9.04 -13.26 8.67
CA ALA A 200 7.95 -12.70 9.46
C ALA A 200 6.75 -13.66 9.55
N LYS A 201 5.84 -13.40 10.49
CA LYS A 201 4.62 -14.22 10.65
C LYS A 201 3.70 -14.18 9.43
N ASN A 202 3.77 -13.14 8.60
CA ASN A 202 3.02 -13.08 7.33
C ASN A 202 3.47 -14.14 6.31
N GLY A 203 4.68 -14.71 6.47
CA GLY A 203 5.24 -15.72 5.59
C GLY A 203 6.00 -15.18 4.36
N TYR A 204 6.11 -13.86 4.21
CA TYR A 204 6.70 -13.22 3.02
C TYR A 204 7.90 -12.33 3.37
N THR A 205 7.80 -11.52 4.41
CA THR A 205 8.78 -10.49 4.72
C THR A 205 10.02 -11.06 5.41
N LYS A 206 11.20 -10.70 4.91
CA LYS A 206 12.49 -11.09 5.50
C LYS A 206 12.86 -10.12 6.60
N LEU A 207 13.11 -10.64 7.77
CA LEU A 207 13.48 -9.90 8.98
C LEU A 207 14.91 -10.18 9.40
N VAL A 208 15.48 -9.20 10.09
CA VAL A 208 16.78 -9.30 10.79
C VAL A 208 16.69 -8.52 12.10
N ASP A 209 17.62 -8.79 13.02
CA ASP A 209 17.91 -7.90 14.14
C ASP A 209 19.13 -7.05 13.80
N ILE A 210 19.06 -5.73 14.04
CA ILE A 210 20.12 -4.77 13.73
C ILE A 210 20.66 -4.22 15.07
N THR A 211 21.95 -4.44 15.33
CA THR A 211 22.65 -3.89 16.50
C THR A 211 23.51 -2.70 16.08
N ILE A 212 23.24 -1.54 16.65
CA ILE A 212 23.99 -0.28 16.52
C ILE A 212 25.04 -0.20 17.63
N TYR A 213 26.23 0.37 17.33
CA TYR A 213 27.35 0.52 18.27
C TYR A 213 27.77 1.97 18.41
#